data_26daacfed088bd0c4ccf832a0a2eac25
#
_entry.id   26daacfed088bd0c4ccf832a0a2eac25
#
_cell.length_a   1.000
_cell.length_b   1.000
_cell.length_c   1.000
_cell.angle_alpha   90.00
_cell.angle_beta   90.00
_cell.angle_gamma   90.00
#
_symmetry.space_group_name_H-M   'P 1'
#
loop_
_entity.id
_entity.type
_entity.pdbx_description
1 polymer ?
#
loop_
_entity_poly.entity_id
_entity_poly.type
_entity_poly.pdbx_seq_one_letter_code
_entity_poly.pdbx_strand_id
1 'polypeptide(L)'
;MTGRVAGNVAFITGAARGQGRSHAVRLAEEGADIIAVDICAPVSSNTQIPPATADDLAETTDLVKNLGRRIVAAEVDVRDFDALKAVVDAGVEQLGRLDIICANAGIGNGGQTLDHTSEEDWTDMIDVNLSGVWKSVKAAVPHLISQGEGGSIILTSSVGGLKAYPHTGHYIAAKHGVVGLMRTFAVELGQHGIRVNSVHPTNVNTPLFMNEGTMRLFRPDLENPNADDMK
;
A
#
# COMPACT_ATOMS: atom_id res chain seq x y z
N MET A 1 -18.26 5.45 22.51
CA MET A 1 -16.80 5.56 22.80
C MET A 1 -16.19 6.28 21.61
N THR A 2 -15.41 7.32 21.86
CA THR A 2 -14.61 7.96 20.80
C THR A 2 -13.52 6.97 20.40
N GLY A 3 -13.44 6.64 19.10
CA GLY A 3 -12.39 5.73 18.57
C GLY A 3 -10.99 6.32 18.75
N ARG A 4 -9.96 5.47 18.62
CA ARG A 4 -8.54 5.84 18.87
C ARG A 4 -8.01 6.90 17.91
N VAL A 5 -8.62 7.02 16.73
CA VAL A 5 -8.27 8.00 15.69
C VAL A 5 -9.47 8.87 15.30
N ALA A 6 -10.38 9.09 16.25
CA ALA A 6 -11.58 9.90 16.02
C ALA A 6 -11.21 11.34 15.60
N GLY A 7 -11.78 11.78 14.48
CA GLY A 7 -11.53 13.11 13.91
C GLY A 7 -10.26 13.22 13.05
N ASN A 8 -9.48 12.16 12.93
CA ASN A 8 -8.32 12.10 12.03
C ASN A 8 -8.75 11.78 10.59
N VAL A 9 -7.87 12.08 9.64
CA VAL A 9 -8.00 11.72 8.23
C VAL A 9 -6.82 10.84 7.83
N ALA A 10 -7.11 9.72 7.19
CA ALA A 10 -6.10 8.77 6.71
C ALA A 10 -6.07 8.69 5.18
N PHE A 11 -4.89 8.89 4.60
CA PHE A 11 -4.62 8.61 3.17
C PHE A 11 -4.08 7.19 3.02
N ILE A 12 -4.70 6.40 2.15
CA ILE A 12 -4.39 4.98 1.96
C ILE A 12 -4.26 4.67 0.47
N THR A 13 -3.14 4.09 0.05
CA THR A 13 -2.93 3.60 -1.31
C THR A 13 -3.12 2.08 -1.40
N GLY A 14 -3.58 1.58 -2.56
CA GLY A 14 -3.95 0.18 -2.72
C GLY A 14 -5.20 -0.18 -1.90
N ALA A 15 -6.18 0.74 -1.86
CA ALA A 15 -7.31 0.69 -0.94
C ALA A 15 -8.51 -0.12 -1.43
N ALA A 16 -8.52 -0.56 -2.69
CA ALA A 16 -9.66 -1.25 -3.27
C ALA A 16 -9.94 -2.61 -2.61
N ARG A 17 -8.90 -3.31 -2.14
CA ARG A 17 -9.03 -4.66 -1.55
C ARG A 17 -7.90 -5.01 -0.59
N GLY A 18 -7.93 -6.23 -0.04
CA GLY A 18 -6.85 -6.78 0.79
C GLY A 18 -6.51 -5.93 2.00
N GLN A 19 -5.22 -5.70 2.25
CA GLN A 19 -4.76 -4.94 3.41
C GLN A 19 -5.21 -3.49 3.35
N GLY A 20 -5.18 -2.83 2.17
CA GLY A 20 -5.60 -1.43 2.03
C GLY A 20 -7.07 -1.23 2.41
N ARG A 21 -7.98 -2.09 1.93
CA ARG A 21 -9.39 -2.09 2.37
C ARG A 21 -9.50 -2.31 3.88
N SER A 22 -8.76 -3.28 4.42
CA SER A 22 -8.77 -3.57 5.86
C SER A 22 -8.31 -2.35 6.69
N HIS A 23 -7.28 -1.63 6.21
CA HIS A 23 -6.83 -0.39 6.85
C HIS A 23 -7.93 0.69 6.80
N ALA A 24 -8.57 0.88 5.64
CA ALA A 24 -9.64 1.87 5.48
C ALA A 24 -10.81 1.60 6.43
N VAL A 25 -11.31 0.36 6.44
CA VAL A 25 -12.41 -0.05 7.32
C VAL A 25 -12.01 0.05 8.79
N ARG A 26 -10.84 -0.45 9.18
CA ARG A 26 -10.41 -0.44 10.58
C ARG A 26 -10.17 0.97 11.12
N LEU A 27 -9.57 1.86 10.34
CA LEU A 27 -9.39 3.25 10.73
C LEU A 27 -10.74 4.00 10.79
N ALA A 28 -11.67 3.69 9.89
CA ALA A 28 -13.02 4.23 9.93
C ALA A 28 -13.81 3.77 11.16
N GLU A 29 -13.73 2.49 11.55
CA GLU A 29 -14.30 1.97 12.82
C GLU A 29 -13.77 2.72 14.05
N GLU A 30 -12.50 3.15 14.00
CA GLU A 30 -11.85 3.94 15.05
C GLU A 30 -12.06 5.45 14.89
N GLY A 31 -12.93 5.87 13.95
CA GLY A 31 -13.44 7.24 13.81
C GLY A 31 -12.69 8.13 12.83
N ALA A 32 -11.78 7.61 12.00
CA ALA A 32 -11.12 8.38 10.95
C ALA A 32 -12.01 8.55 9.71
N ASP A 33 -11.83 9.67 8.99
CA ASP A 33 -12.25 9.83 7.60
C ASP A 33 -11.13 9.36 6.66
N ILE A 34 -11.45 9.00 5.42
CA ILE A 34 -10.53 8.28 4.54
C ILE A 34 -10.33 9.01 3.20
N ILE A 35 -9.07 9.11 2.75
CA ILE A 35 -8.70 9.37 1.35
C ILE A 35 -8.16 8.05 0.81
N ALA A 36 -8.81 7.46 -0.18
CA ALA A 36 -8.51 6.13 -0.70
C ALA A 36 -8.15 6.19 -2.18
N VAL A 37 -7.03 5.58 -2.56
CA VAL A 37 -6.67 5.44 -3.97
C VAL A 37 -6.28 4.00 -4.30
N ASP A 38 -6.62 3.59 -5.52
CA ASP A 38 -6.18 2.33 -6.12
C ASP A 38 -6.07 2.53 -7.64
N ILE A 39 -5.25 1.76 -8.32
CA ILE A 39 -5.14 1.86 -9.78
C ILE A 39 -6.37 1.27 -10.49
N CYS A 40 -7.01 0.27 -9.89
CA CYS A 40 -8.17 -0.47 -10.45
C CYS A 40 -7.93 -1.02 -11.87
N ALA A 41 -6.67 -1.31 -12.20
CA ALA A 41 -6.26 -1.77 -13.53
C ALA A 41 -5.03 -2.69 -13.41
N PRO A 42 -4.72 -3.50 -14.45
CA PRO A 42 -3.48 -4.27 -14.51
C PRO A 42 -2.26 -3.34 -14.52
N VAL A 43 -1.19 -3.75 -13.83
CA VAL A 43 0.10 -3.02 -13.83
C VAL A 43 1.06 -3.64 -14.83
N SER A 44 1.14 -4.96 -14.88
CA SER A 44 2.05 -5.72 -15.74
C SER A 44 1.33 -6.92 -16.32
N SER A 45 1.70 -7.31 -17.54
CA SER A 45 1.21 -8.54 -18.18
C SER A 45 1.71 -9.82 -17.52
N ASN A 46 2.81 -9.71 -16.74
CA ASN A 46 3.45 -10.87 -16.11
C ASN A 46 2.90 -11.18 -14.70
N THR A 47 2.01 -10.33 -14.16
CA THR A 47 1.40 -10.64 -12.87
C THR A 47 0.30 -11.67 -13.01
N GLN A 48 0.39 -12.74 -12.23
CA GLN A 48 -0.65 -13.77 -12.14
C GLN A 48 -1.76 -13.39 -11.15
N ILE A 49 -1.70 -12.17 -10.63
CA ILE A 49 -2.64 -11.65 -9.65
C ILE A 49 -3.69 -10.84 -10.40
N PRO A 50 -4.98 -11.23 -10.37
CA PRO A 50 -6.03 -10.42 -10.97
C PRO A 50 -5.98 -9.00 -10.44
N PRO A 51 -6.11 -7.95 -11.28
CA PRO A 51 -6.12 -6.57 -10.80
C PRO A 51 -7.31 -6.31 -9.87
N ALA A 52 -7.21 -5.29 -9.04
CA ALA A 52 -8.38 -4.72 -8.39
C ALA A 52 -9.25 -4.01 -9.44
N THR A 53 -10.53 -3.86 -9.16
CA THR A 53 -11.51 -3.25 -10.05
C THR A 53 -12.11 -1.98 -9.44
N ALA A 54 -12.77 -1.16 -10.26
CA ALA A 54 -13.56 -0.03 -9.77
C ALA A 54 -14.63 -0.46 -8.76
N ASP A 55 -15.25 -1.64 -8.98
CA ASP A 55 -16.25 -2.20 -8.04
C ASP A 55 -15.60 -2.56 -6.69
N ASP A 56 -14.37 -3.05 -6.68
CA ASP A 56 -13.64 -3.30 -5.43
C ASP A 56 -13.41 -1.99 -4.64
N LEU A 57 -13.09 -0.89 -5.32
CA LEU A 57 -12.92 0.41 -4.67
C LEU A 57 -14.26 1.00 -4.22
N ALA A 58 -15.31 0.80 -4.99
CA ALA A 58 -16.67 1.18 -4.63
C ALA A 58 -17.13 0.42 -3.36
N GLU A 59 -16.86 -0.89 -3.28
CA GLU A 59 -17.15 -1.67 -2.07
C GLU A 59 -16.42 -1.11 -0.83
N THR A 60 -15.14 -0.79 -0.95
CA THR A 60 -14.40 -0.15 0.15
C THR A 60 -15.04 1.17 0.57
N THR A 61 -15.49 1.96 -0.41
CA THR A 61 -16.18 3.23 -0.19
C THR A 61 -17.48 3.04 0.59
N ASP A 62 -18.28 2.06 0.21
CA ASP A 62 -19.57 1.77 0.88
C ASP A 62 -19.35 1.23 2.30
N LEU A 63 -18.34 0.38 2.51
CA LEU A 63 -17.98 -0.10 3.85
C LEU A 63 -17.62 1.06 4.79
N VAL A 64 -16.83 2.03 4.34
CA VAL A 64 -16.47 3.21 5.14
C VAL A 64 -17.70 4.09 5.42
N LYS A 65 -18.53 4.35 4.39
CA LYS A 65 -19.76 5.13 4.55
C LYS A 65 -20.75 4.48 5.53
N ASN A 66 -20.89 3.16 5.48
CA ASN A 66 -21.77 2.41 6.40
C ASN A 66 -21.32 2.50 7.85
N LEU A 67 -20.05 2.82 8.11
CA LEU A 67 -19.53 3.16 9.45
C LEU A 67 -19.77 4.62 9.85
N GLY A 68 -20.50 5.40 9.03
CA GLY A 68 -20.78 6.81 9.27
C GLY A 68 -19.58 7.73 9.07
N ARG A 69 -18.56 7.28 8.29
CA ARG A 69 -17.36 8.09 8.01
C ARG A 69 -17.38 8.61 6.59
N ARG A 70 -16.67 9.74 6.39
CA ARG A 70 -16.49 10.33 5.06
C ARG A 70 -15.35 9.65 4.34
N ILE A 71 -15.48 9.51 3.03
CA ILE A 71 -14.40 8.98 2.18
C ILE A 71 -14.35 9.74 0.86
N VAL A 72 -13.13 10.09 0.46
CA VAL A 72 -12.78 10.55 -0.90
C VAL A 72 -12.02 9.42 -1.56
N ALA A 73 -12.59 8.82 -2.60
CA ALA A 73 -11.99 7.70 -3.31
C ALA A 73 -11.71 8.06 -4.77
N ALA A 74 -10.58 7.63 -5.32
CA ALA A 74 -10.21 7.86 -6.71
C ALA A 74 -9.37 6.71 -7.27
N GLU A 75 -9.54 6.47 -8.58
CA GLU A 75 -8.68 5.58 -9.35
C GLU A 75 -7.40 6.33 -9.72
N VAL A 76 -6.28 5.93 -9.11
CA VAL A 76 -4.97 6.57 -9.32
C VAL A 76 -3.86 5.52 -9.27
N ASP A 77 -2.97 5.59 -10.24
CA ASP A 77 -1.71 4.85 -10.26
C ASP A 77 -0.68 5.56 -9.36
N VAL A 78 -0.10 4.85 -8.41
CA VAL A 78 0.95 5.39 -7.52
C VAL A 78 2.24 5.78 -8.26
N ARG A 79 2.38 5.38 -9.52
CA ARG A 79 3.46 5.81 -10.42
C ARG A 79 3.26 7.23 -10.94
N ASP A 80 2.04 7.74 -10.93
CA ASP A 80 1.68 9.11 -11.35
C ASP A 80 1.67 10.05 -10.13
N PHE A 81 2.74 10.83 -9.99
CA PHE A 81 2.88 11.76 -8.87
C PHE A 81 1.86 12.90 -8.90
N ASP A 82 1.57 13.43 -10.08
CA ASP A 82 0.67 14.58 -10.20
C ASP A 82 -0.77 14.19 -9.90
N ALA A 83 -1.20 13.01 -10.36
CA ALA A 83 -2.50 12.45 -10.01
C ALA A 83 -2.62 12.15 -8.50
N LEU A 84 -1.58 11.54 -7.88
CA LEU A 84 -1.54 11.33 -6.43
C LEU A 84 -1.69 12.65 -5.66
N LYS A 85 -0.91 13.67 -6.06
CA LYS A 85 -0.94 14.98 -5.41
C LYS A 85 -2.33 15.62 -5.54
N ALA A 86 -2.92 15.59 -6.71
CA ALA A 86 -4.24 16.18 -6.95
C ALA A 86 -5.32 15.54 -6.07
N VAL A 87 -5.31 14.22 -5.92
CA VAL A 87 -6.29 13.51 -5.06
C VAL A 87 -6.06 13.80 -3.58
N VAL A 88 -4.80 13.86 -3.13
CA VAL A 88 -4.49 14.20 -1.74
C VAL A 88 -4.94 15.63 -1.43
N ASP A 89 -4.63 16.59 -2.31
CA ASP A 89 -5.04 17.99 -2.15
C ASP A 89 -6.57 18.12 -2.07
N ALA A 90 -7.30 17.50 -3.00
CA ALA A 90 -8.76 17.50 -3.01
C ALA A 90 -9.37 16.79 -1.78
N GLY A 91 -8.74 15.70 -1.34
CA GLY A 91 -9.16 14.97 -0.14
C GLY A 91 -8.97 15.81 1.12
N VAL A 92 -7.84 16.48 1.26
CA VAL A 92 -7.59 17.39 2.40
C VAL A 92 -8.53 18.60 2.36
N GLU A 93 -8.80 19.18 1.20
CA GLU A 93 -9.78 20.28 1.05
C GLU A 93 -11.17 19.85 1.51
N GLN A 94 -11.63 18.65 1.12
CA GLN A 94 -12.97 18.15 1.45
C GLN A 94 -13.11 17.67 2.90
N LEU A 95 -12.05 17.05 3.44
CA LEU A 95 -12.09 16.43 4.78
C LEU A 95 -11.52 17.34 5.88
N GLY A 96 -10.76 18.39 5.49
CA GLY A 96 -10.29 19.46 6.36
C GLY A 96 -8.92 19.26 6.98
N ARG A 97 -8.31 18.05 6.88
CA ARG A 97 -7.02 17.72 7.49
C ARG A 97 -6.40 16.45 6.89
N LEU A 98 -5.16 16.15 7.29
CA LEU A 98 -4.50 14.87 7.07
C LEU A 98 -3.66 14.51 8.30
N ASP A 99 -3.72 13.25 8.77
CA ASP A 99 -3.03 12.82 10.01
C ASP A 99 -2.25 11.52 9.82
N ILE A 100 -2.75 10.64 8.94
CA ILE A 100 -2.23 9.29 8.79
C ILE A 100 -1.97 9.04 7.30
N ILE A 101 -0.81 8.49 6.97
CA ILE A 101 -0.47 8.02 5.62
C ILE A 101 -0.19 6.52 5.70
N CYS A 102 -0.92 5.73 4.93
CA CYS A 102 -0.67 4.31 4.73
C CYS A 102 -0.25 4.08 3.26
N ALA A 103 1.05 4.15 2.98
CA ALA A 103 1.60 3.82 1.68
C ALA A 103 1.67 2.29 1.54
N ASN A 104 0.56 1.71 1.05
CA ASN A 104 0.31 0.28 1.06
C ASN A 104 0.24 -0.34 -0.35
N ALA A 105 -0.04 0.41 -1.41
CA ALA A 105 -0.09 -0.11 -2.76
C ALA A 105 1.16 -0.93 -3.10
N GLY A 106 0.98 -2.04 -3.77
CA GLY A 106 2.07 -2.91 -4.16
C GLY A 106 1.61 -4.05 -5.06
N ILE A 107 2.53 -4.52 -5.85
CA ILE A 107 2.38 -5.71 -6.70
C ILE A 107 3.33 -6.81 -6.22
N GLY A 108 3.05 -8.04 -6.66
CA GLY A 108 3.92 -9.17 -6.44
C GLY A 108 3.91 -10.07 -7.68
N ASN A 109 5.07 -10.46 -8.11
CA ASN A 109 5.29 -11.57 -9.02
C ASN A 109 6.64 -12.22 -8.65
N GLY A 110 6.89 -13.37 -9.20
CA GLY A 110 8.13 -14.12 -8.97
C GLY A 110 8.18 -15.31 -9.90
N GLY A 111 9.18 -16.17 -9.70
CA GLY A 111 9.34 -17.41 -10.46
C GLY A 111 10.61 -17.46 -11.30
N GLN A 112 11.31 -16.34 -11.49
CA GLN A 112 12.59 -16.28 -12.20
C GLN A 112 13.74 -15.93 -11.25
N THR A 113 14.94 -16.40 -11.55
CA THR A 113 16.14 -15.93 -10.90
C THR A 113 16.42 -14.48 -11.31
N LEU A 114 17.13 -13.74 -10.46
CA LEU A 114 17.31 -12.31 -10.64
C LEU A 114 18.02 -11.93 -11.96
N ASP A 115 18.95 -12.76 -12.41
CA ASP A 115 19.66 -12.62 -13.68
C ASP A 115 18.77 -12.91 -14.93
N HIS A 116 17.61 -13.52 -14.74
CA HIS A 116 16.60 -13.75 -15.79
C HIS A 116 15.37 -12.85 -15.66
N THR A 117 15.30 -12.00 -14.64
CA THR A 117 14.23 -11.02 -14.50
C THR A 117 14.28 -10.03 -15.66
N SER A 118 13.15 -9.82 -16.35
CA SER A 118 13.09 -8.86 -17.46
C SER A 118 13.23 -7.41 -16.94
N GLU A 119 13.69 -6.51 -17.81
CA GLU A 119 13.76 -5.08 -17.48
C GLU A 119 12.36 -4.49 -17.18
N GLU A 120 11.34 -4.99 -17.87
CA GLU A 120 9.93 -4.59 -17.64
C GLU A 120 9.47 -5.00 -16.24
N ASP A 121 9.64 -6.29 -15.87
CA ASP A 121 9.28 -6.77 -14.53
C ASP A 121 10.05 -6.05 -13.42
N TRP A 122 11.34 -5.80 -13.65
CA TRP A 122 12.17 -5.03 -12.73
C TRP A 122 11.62 -3.60 -12.55
N THR A 123 11.36 -2.91 -13.67
CA THR A 123 10.91 -1.53 -13.68
C THR A 123 9.54 -1.39 -13.00
N ASP A 124 8.55 -2.20 -13.39
CA ASP A 124 7.23 -2.19 -12.78
C ASP A 124 7.29 -2.45 -11.26
N MET A 125 8.09 -3.44 -10.84
CA MET A 125 8.25 -3.77 -9.43
C MET A 125 8.85 -2.62 -8.63
N ILE A 126 9.91 -1.99 -9.14
CA ILE A 126 10.55 -0.85 -8.47
C ILE A 126 9.64 0.38 -8.50
N ASP A 127 9.00 0.66 -9.63
CA ASP A 127 8.17 1.84 -9.79
C ASP A 127 6.92 1.81 -8.90
N VAL A 128 6.30 0.64 -8.72
CA VAL A 128 5.15 0.51 -7.83
C VAL A 128 5.60 0.38 -6.38
N ASN A 129 6.45 -0.63 -6.07
CA ASN A 129 6.70 -1.06 -4.69
C ASN A 129 7.73 -0.21 -3.95
N LEU A 130 8.49 0.65 -4.64
CA LEU A 130 9.48 1.55 -4.04
C LEU A 130 9.21 3.00 -4.42
N SER A 131 9.26 3.35 -5.71
CA SER A 131 9.03 4.72 -6.18
C SER A 131 7.61 5.20 -5.85
N GLY A 132 6.60 4.33 -6.00
CA GLY A 132 5.21 4.63 -5.68
C GLY A 132 4.99 4.88 -4.18
N VAL A 133 5.68 4.13 -3.31
CA VAL A 133 5.67 4.38 -1.86
C VAL A 133 6.26 5.77 -1.55
N TRP A 134 7.43 6.09 -2.13
CA TRP A 134 8.04 7.41 -1.99
C TRP A 134 7.14 8.54 -2.52
N LYS A 135 6.56 8.37 -3.71
CA LYS A 135 5.64 9.34 -4.32
C LYS A 135 4.40 9.58 -3.46
N SER A 136 3.83 8.52 -2.88
CA SER A 136 2.68 8.61 -1.97
C SER A 136 2.98 9.47 -0.74
N VAL A 137 4.14 9.25 -0.12
CA VAL A 137 4.59 10.06 1.02
C VAL A 137 4.89 11.50 0.60
N LYS A 138 5.61 11.68 -0.52
CA LYS A 138 5.96 12.99 -1.07
C LYS A 138 4.73 13.85 -1.38
N ALA A 139 3.65 13.26 -1.89
CA ALA A 139 2.41 13.97 -2.20
C ALA A 139 1.70 14.47 -0.92
N ALA A 140 1.79 13.72 0.16
CA ALA A 140 0.99 13.92 1.37
C ALA A 140 1.72 14.68 2.50
N VAL A 141 3.03 14.53 2.63
CA VAL A 141 3.85 15.15 3.70
C VAL A 141 3.69 16.68 3.80
N PRO A 142 3.60 17.45 2.69
CA PRO A 142 3.42 18.90 2.80
C PRO A 142 2.19 19.31 3.63
N HIS A 143 1.11 18.54 3.57
CA HIS A 143 -0.10 18.79 4.37
C HIS A 143 0.16 18.56 5.87
N LEU A 144 0.83 17.47 6.24
CA LEU A 144 1.20 17.19 7.63
C LEU A 144 2.10 18.30 8.20
N ILE A 145 3.10 18.76 7.44
CA ILE A 145 4.01 19.82 7.86
C ILE A 145 3.27 21.15 8.00
N SER A 146 2.45 21.51 7.01
CA SER A 146 1.68 22.77 7.03
C SER A 146 0.67 22.82 8.17
N GLN A 147 0.07 21.68 8.51
CA GLN A 147 -0.87 21.55 9.63
C GLN A 147 -0.18 21.75 10.99
N GLY A 148 1.07 21.31 11.13
CA GLY A 148 1.87 21.53 12.35
C GLY A 148 1.46 20.69 13.56
N GLU A 149 0.60 19.70 13.40
CA GLU A 149 0.07 18.84 14.47
C GLU A 149 0.77 17.46 14.52
N GLY A 150 1.88 17.30 13.79
CA GLY A 150 2.55 16.02 13.64
C GLY A 150 1.82 15.07 12.69
N GLY A 151 2.01 13.76 12.87
CA GLY A 151 1.37 12.76 12.03
C GLY A 151 1.95 11.35 12.19
N SER A 152 1.38 10.41 11.46
CA SER A 152 1.84 9.02 11.44
C SER A 152 1.89 8.48 10.03
N ILE A 153 3.07 8.03 9.60
CA ILE A 153 3.30 7.43 8.27
C ILE A 153 3.63 5.96 8.45
N ILE A 154 2.91 5.11 7.75
CA ILE A 154 3.08 3.65 7.75
C ILE A 154 3.42 3.22 6.32
N LEU A 155 4.59 2.62 6.14
CA LEU A 155 5.03 2.07 4.86
C LEU A 155 4.90 0.56 4.87
N THR A 156 4.17 -0.01 3.91
CA THR A 156 4.02 -1.46 3.80
C THR A 156 5.24 -2.05 3.10
N SER A 157 6.20 -2.52 3.90
CA SER A 157 7.31 -3.35 3.44
C SER A 157 6.85 -4.82 3.35
N SER A 158 7.65 -5.75 3.80
CA SER A 158 7.40 -7.19 3.85
C SER A 158 8.44 -7.85 4.75
N VAL A 159 8.22 -9.09 5.17
CA VAL A 159 9.33 -9.94 5.65
C VAL A 159 10.44 -9.99 4.59
N GLY A 160 10.11 -9.89 3.30
CA GLY A 160 11.06 -9.72 2.19
C GLY A 160 11.85 -8.40 2.20
N GLY A 161 11.54 -7.44 3.07
CA GLY A 161 12.38 -6.27 3.36
C GLY A 161 13.41 -6.50 4.47
N LEU A 162 13.40 -7.68 5.09
CA LEU A 162 14.32 -8.10 6.17
C LEU A 162 15.09 -9.38 5.83
N LYS A 163 14.56 -10.18 4.91
CA LYS A 163 15.13 -11.46 4.46
C LYS A 163 15.10 -11.55 2.94
N ALA A 164 15.86 -12.46 2.38
CA ALA A 164 15.82 -12.76 0.95
C ALA A 164 15.22 -14.13 0.69
N TYR A 165 14.55 -14.26 -0.44
CA TYR A 165 13.98 -15.51 -0.93
C TYR A 165 14.37 -15.69 -2.40
N PRO A 166 14.66 -16.91 -2.88
CA PRO A 166 14.93 -17.15 -4.28
C PRO A 166 13.74 -16.75 -5.16
N HIS A 167 14.01 -16.43 -6.41
CA HIS A 167 12.99 -16.11 -7.43
C HIS A 167 12.10 -14.89 -7.17
N THR A 168 12.50 -14.00 -6.24
CA THR A 168 11.77 -12.78 -5.88
C THR A 168 12.70 -11.56 -5.78
N GLY A 169 13.83 -11.55 -6.45
CA GLY A 169 14.93 -10.59 -6.21
C GLY A 169 14.53 -9.12 -6.38
N HIS A 170 13.77 -8.78 -7.41
CA HIS A 170 13.27 -7.41 -7.65
C HIS A 170 12.30 -6.96 -6.54
N TYR A 171 11.41 -7.84 -6.07
CA TYR A 171 10.54 -7.58 -4.93
C TYR A 171 11.34 -7.36 -3.64
N ILE A 172 12.33 -8.21 -3.39
CA ILE A 172 13.25 -8.09 -2.23
C ILE A 172 13.98 -6.75 -2.27
N ALA A 173 14.51 -6.37 -3.43
CA ALA A 173 15.19 -5.08 -3.61
C ALA A 173 14.26 -3.90 -3.27
N ALA A 174 13.03 -3.90 -3.82
CA ALA A 174 12.03 -2.87 -3.54
C ALA A 174 11.68 -2.80 -2.05
N LYS A 175 11.38 -3.92 -1.40
CA LYS A 175 10.96 -3.96 0.01
C LYS A 175 12.08 -3.64 1.01
N HIS A 176 13.34 -3.95 0.70
CA HIS A 176 14.50 -3.42 1.44
C HIS A 176 14.65 -1.91 1.23
N GLY A 177 14.43 -1.41 0.00
CA GLY A 177 14.41 0.02 -0.29
C GLY A 177 13.36 0.77 0.54
N VAL A 178 12.17 0.20 0.74
CA VAL A 178 11.12 0.79 1.61
C VAL A 178 11.60 0.93 3.06
N VAL A 179 12.39 -0.02 3.59
CA VAL A 179 12.99 0.12 4.93
C VAL A 179 13.99 1.27 4.98
N GLY A 180 14.76 1.46 3.91
CA GLY A 180 15.63 2.63 3.75
C GLY A 180 14.84 3.94 3.75
N LEU A 181 13.77 4.02 2.96
CA LEU A 181 12.85 5.18 2.93
C LEU A 181 12.26 5.48 4.32
N MET A 182 11.79 4.45 5.01
CA MET A 182 11.21 4.60 6.35
C MET A 182 12.21 5.25 7.31
N ARG A 183 13.46 4.76 7.34
CA ARG A 183 14.50 5.28 8.23
C ARG A 183 14.83 6.74 7.91
N THR A 184 14.96 7.07 6.62
CA THR A 184 15.28 8.43 6.15
C THR A 184 14.14 9.38 6.50
N PHE A 185 12.90 9.05 6.14
CA PHE A 185 11.74 9.88 6.49
C PHE A 185 11.58 10.06 8.00
N ALA A 186 11.84 9.03 8.80
CA ALA A 186 11.75 9.13 10.27
C ALA A 186 12.74 10.18 10.83
N VAL A 187 13.97 10.25 10.28
CA VAL A 187 14.98 11.23 10.68
C VAL A 187 14.59 12.63 10.19
N GLU A 188 14.21 12.76 8.91
CA GLU A 188 13.91 14.07 8.30
C GLU A 188 12.64 14.71 8.87
N LEU A 189 11.60 13.90 9.11
CA LEU A 189 10.28 14.39 9.53
C LEU A 189 10.09 14.44 11.05
N GLY A 190 11.02 13.87 11.83
CA GLY A 190 10.96 13.87 13.28
C GLY A 190 10.87 15.28 13.89
N GLN A 191 11.55 16.26 13.28
CA GLN A 191 11.48 17.66 13.70
C GLN A 191 10.08 18.28 13.58
N HIS A 192 9.20 17.69 12.78
CA HIS A 192 7.79 18.10 12.60
C HIS A 192 6.82 17.28 13.47
N GLY A 193 7.32 16.44 14.39
CA GLY A 193 6.47 15.55 15.18
C GLY A 193 5.83 14.41 14.38
N ILE A 194 6.30 14.13 13.17
CA ILE A 194 5.78 13.09 12.29
C ILE A 194 6.57 11.80 12.54
N ARG A 195 5.87 10.74 12.91
CA ARG A 195 6.44 9.40 13.10
C ARG A 195 6.35 8.61 11.81
N VAL A 196 7.41 7.89 11.46
CA VAL A 196 7.43 7.03 10.28
C VAL A 196 7.84 5.63 10.68
N ASN A 197 7.03 4.63 10.31
CA ASN A 197 7.28 3.23 10.59
C ASN A 197 7.02 2.36 9.35
N SER A 198 7.59 1.18 9.33
CA SER A 198 7.25 0.15 8.33
C SER A 198 6.63 -1.06 8.99
N VAL A 199 5.66 -1.67 8.30
CA VAL A 199 5.11 -2.98 8.66
C VAL A 199 5.70 -4.04 7.73
N HIS A 200 5.87 -5.25 8.26
CA HIS A 200 6.54 -6.34 7.55
C HIS A 200 5.64 -7.59 7.52
N PRO A 201 4.55 -7.56 6.72
CA PRO A 201 3.67 -8.70 6.60
C PRO A 201 4.40 -9.94 6.07
N THR A 202 3.93 -11.10 6.51
CA THR A 202 4.28 -12.42 5.97
C THR A 202 3.12 -12.94 5.11
N ASN A 203 2.55 -14.07 5.46
CA ASN A 203 1.45 -14.72 4.77
C ASN A 203 0.11 -14.08 5.18
N VAL A 204 -0.34 -13.09 4.44
CA VAL A 204 -1.63 -12.44 4.68
C VAL A 204 -2.65 -12.99 3.68
N ASN A 205 -3.82 -13.36 4.16
CA ASN A 205 -4.91 -13.87 3.32
C ASN A 205 -5.49 -12.75 2.44
N THR A 206 -4.83 -12.51 1.32
CA THR A 206 -5.18 -11.50 0.31
C THR A 206 -4.92 -12.04 -1.08
N PRO A 207 -5.54 -11.50 -2.14
CA PRO A 207 -5.25 -11.91 -3.52
C PRO A 207 -3.76 -11.79 -3.90
N LEU A 208 -3.01 -10.87 -3.27
CA LEU A 208 -1.58 -10.72 -3.51
C LEU A 208 -0.78 -11.96 -3.10
N PHE A 209 -1.19 -12.67 -2.05
CA PHE A 209 -0.50 -13.85 -1.55
C PHE A 209 -1.22 -15.15 -1.91
N MET A 210 -2.56 -15.16 -1.84
CA MET A 210 -3.39 -16.34 -2.08
C MET A 210 -3.77 -16.46 -3.56
N ASN A 211 -2.76 -16.66 -4.41
CA ASN A 211 -2.91 -16.89 -5.85
C ASN A 211 -2.04 -18.07 -6.30
N GLU A 212 -2.36 -18.64 -7.45
CA GLU A 212 -1.72 -19.85 -7.96
C GLU A 212 -0.20 -19.66 -8.14
N GLY A 213 0.25 -18.52 -8.67
CA GLY A 213 1.67 -18.25 -8.89
C GLY A 213 2.47 -18.21 -7.57
N THR A 214 1.94 -17.55 -6.55
CA THR A 214 2.55 -17.53 -5.22
C THR A 214 2.55 -18.89 -4.56
N MET A 215 1.44 -19.64 -4.65
CA MET A 215 1.36 -21.00 -4.09
C MET A 215 2.40 -21.92 -4.72
N ARG A 216 2.53 -21.92 -6.05
CA ARG A 216 3.56 -22.70 -6.76
C ARG A 216 4.99 -22.27 -6.41
N LEU A 217 5.22 -20.98 -6.19
CA LEU A 217 6.53 -20.47 -5.80
C LEU A 217 6.96 -20.98 -4.41
N PHE A 218 6.05 -21.01 -3.45
CA PHE A 218 6.33 -21.41 -2.07
C PHE A 218 6.20 -22.92 -1.82
N ARG A 219 5.45 -23.62 -2.68
CA ARG A 219 5.25 -25.08 -2.61
C ARG A 219 5.59 -25.75 -3.94
N PRO A 220 6.85 -25.61 -4.42
CA PRO A 220 7.30 -26.24 -5.67
C PRO A 220 7.32 -27.78 -5.58
N ASP A 221 7.20 -28.32 -4.37
CA ASP A 221 7.07 -29.75 -4.08
C ASP A 221 5.70 -30.33 -4.44
N LEU A 222 4.67 -29.48 -4.64
CA LEU A 222 3.30 -29.88 -4.98
C LEU A 222 2.96 -29.54 -6.43
N GLU A 223 2.29 -30.46 -7.10
CA GLU A 223 1.82 -30.26 -8.49
C GLU A 223 0.71 -29.20 -8.56
N ASN A 224 -0.23 -29.22 -7.60
CA ASN A 224 -1.37 -28.31 -7.51
C ASN A 224 -1.54 -27.82 -6.06
N PRO A 225 -0.68 -26.90 -5.59
CA PRO A 225 -0.78 -26.35 -4.24
C PRO A 225 -2.06 -25.52 -4.09
N ASN A 226 -2.64 -25.54 -2.89
CA ASN A 226 -3.86 -24.81 -2.55
C ASN A 226 -3.67 -23.97 -1.28
N ALA A 227 -4.71 -23.22 -0.88
CA ALA A 227 -4.64 -22.32 0.26
C ALA A 227 -4.29 -23.00 1.60
N ASP A 228 -4.67 -24.27 1.80
CA ASP A 228 -4.36 -25.00 3.03
C ASP A 228 -2.88 -25.40 3.10
N ASP A 229 -2.22 -25.55 1.96
CA ASP A 229 -0.79 -25.85 1.88
C ASP A 229 0.10 -24.65 2.23
N MET A 230 -0.48 -23.45 2.36
CA MET A 230 0.21 -22.19 2.66
C MET A 230 0.18 -21.83 4.15
N LYS A 231 -0.45 -22.65 4.98
CA LYS A 231 -0.49 -22.52 6.44
C LYS A 231 0.73 -23.19 7.05
#